data_5831fc4da7747c0b03d69cfe7d83309e
#
_entry.id   5831fc4da7747c0b03d69cfe7d83309e
#
_cell.length_a   1.000
_cell.length_b   1.000
_cell.length_c   1.000
_cell.angle_alpha   90.00
_cell.angle_beta   90.00
_cell.angle_gamma   90.00
#
_symmetry.space_group_name_H-M   'P 1'
#
loop_
_entity.id
_entity.type
_entity.pdbx_description
1 polymer ?
#
loop_
_entity_poly.entity_id
_entity_poly.type
_entity_poly.pdbx_seq_one_letter_code
_entity_poly.pdbx_strand_id
1 'polypeptide(L)'
;MTQEEVPLPAGAVLRPVGAEQWGVVAWLWQAFRHDLSPVVGGLPYADGRYGAAPLQPFPSPDGTGYLAWRPHPNTGEDAPVGFVLVGGLASDRRTVAAFWIAPPLRRSGLGTALALAVLERHPGPWEIGFQHDNPSAGAFWRRVADAAFGSGGWVETEEPVPGRPHVPPDHFIRSLA
;
A
#
# COMPACT_ATOMS: atom_id res chain seq x y z
N MET A 1 -22.42 -9.92 10.08
CA MET A 1 -21.13 -9.61 10.73
C MET A 1 -20.76 -8.20 10.28
N THR A 2 -20.85 -7.24 11.18
CA THR A 2 -20.41 -5.86 10.92
C THR A 2 -18.90 -5.91 10.66
N GLN A 3 -18.47 -5.55 9.45
CA GLN A 3 -17.04 -5.39 9.17
C GLN A 3 -16.53 -4.30 10.12
N GLU A 4 -15.49 -4.62 10.88
CA GLU A 4 -14.90 -3.70 11.85
C GLU A 4 -14.30 -2.49 11.13
N GLU A 5 -15.01 -1.37 11.20
CA GLU A 5 -14.58 -0.10 10.64
C GLU A 5 -13.59 0.57 11.60
N VAL A 6 -12.47 1.06 11.08
CA VAL A 6 -11.54 1.87 11.84
C VAL A 6 -11.60 3.30 11.34
N PRO A 7 -11.97 4.27 12.21
CA PRO A 7 -11.94 5.68 11.86
C PRO A 7 -10.50 6.13 11.50
N LEU A 8 -10.40 6.91 10.43
CA LEU A 8 -9.16 7.51 9.95
C LEU A 8 -9.29 9.04 9.85
N PRO A 9 -8.16 9.78 9.80
CA PRO A 9 -8.18 11.21 9.51
C PRO A 9 -8.92 11.57 8.22
N ALA A 10 -9.22 12.85 8.04
CA ALA A 10 -9.93 13.43 6.90
C ALA A 10 -11.34 12.85 6.68
N GLY A 11 -11.99 12.34 7.74
CA GLY A 11 -13.32 11.76 7.68
C GLY A 11 -13.38 10.44 6.91
N ALA A 12 -12.27 9.72 6.83
CA ALA A 12 -12.22 8.41 6.21
C ALA A 12 -12.44 7.28 7.22
N VAL A 13 -12.78 6.10 6.70
CA VAL A 13 -12.87 4.85 7.46
C VAL A 13 -12.12 3.74 6.72
N LEU A 14 -11.46 2.86 7.46
CA LEU A 14 -10.80 1.67 6.93
C LEU A 14 -11.76 0.49 6.97
N ARG A 15 -11.86 -0.23 5.84
CA ARG A 15 -12.61 -1.49 5.73
C ARG A 15 -11.77 -2.55 5.01
N PRO A 16 -11.85 -3.84 5.41
CA PRO A 16 -11.32 -4.93 4.60
C PRO A 16 -12.01 -4.95 3.22
N VAL A 17 -11.29 -5.39 2.19
CA VAL A 17 -11.86 -5.57 0.85
C VAL A 17 -12.81 -6.76 0.85
N GLY A 18 -14.10 -6.51 0.62
CA GLY A 18 -15.10 -7.55 0.39
C GLY A 18 -14.94 -8.24 -0.98
N ALA A 19 -15.51 -9.43 -1.13
CA ALA A 19 -15.37 -10.22 -2.35
C ALA A 19 -15.77 -9.45 -3.63
N GLU A 20 -16.85 -8.64 -3.54
CA GLU A 20 -17.36 -7.83 -4.65
C GLU A 20 -16.55 -6.53 -4.90
N GLN A 21 -15.65 -6.15 -3.99
CA GLN A 21 -14.92 -4.88 -4.05
C GLN A 21 -13.56 -4.99 -4.74
N TRP A 22 -13.13 -6.17 -5.14
CA TRP A 22 -11.86 -6.35 -5.85
C TRP A 22 -11.83 -5.65 -7.21
N GLY A 23 -13.00 -5.44 -7.83
CA GLY A 23 -13.13 -4.58 -8.99
C GLY A 23 -12.75 -3.11 -8.70
N VAL A 24 -13.10 -2.60 -7.52
CA VAL A 24 -12.69 -1.26 -7.06
C VAL A 24 -11.17 -1.21 -6.89
N VAL A 25 -10.57 -2.22 -6.24
CA VAL A 25 -9.11 -2.32 -6.10
C VAL A 25 -8.43 -2.32 -7.47
N ALA A 26 -8.96 -3.06 -8.45
CA ALA A 26 -8.41 -3.10 -9.81
C ALA A 26 -8.44 -1.73 -10.52
N TRP A 27 -9.46 -0.90 -10.29
CA TRP A 27 -9.50 0.48 -10.78
C TRP A 27 -8.49 1.39 -10.06
N LEU A 28 -8.41 1.33 -8.74
CA LEU A 28 -7.43 2.11 -7.96
C LEU A 28 -5.99 1.67 -8.28
N TRP A 29 -5.78 0.41 -8.62
CA TRP A 29 -4.51 -0.10 -9.13
C TRP A 29 -4.03 0.65 -10.37
N GLN A 30 -4.94 0.99 -11.30
CA GLN A 30 -4.57 1.78 -12.48
C GLN A 30 -4.05 3.17 -12.09
N ALA A 31 -4.71 3.84 -11.14
CA ALA A 31 -4.25 5.13 -10.61
C ALA A 31 -2.90 5.00 -9.90
N PHE A 32 -2.71 3.98 -9.06
CA PHE A 32 -1.44 3.67 -8.42
C PHE A 32 -0.32 3.45 -9.44
N ARG A 33 -0.56 2.64 -10.46
CA ARG A 33 0.43 2.36 -11.51
C ARG A 33 0.74 3.58 -12.35
N HIS A 34 -0.25 4.44 -12.61
CA HIS A 34 -0.02 5.72 -13.28
C HIS A 34 0.90 6.62 -12.45
N ASP A 35 0.61 6.77 -11.16
CA ASP A 35 1.44 7.59 -10.25
C ASP A 35 2.87 7.04 -10.10
N LEU A 36 3.04 5.72 -10.14
CA LEU A 36 4.34 5.06 -10.02
C LEU A 36 5.13 5.06 -11.34
N SER A 37 4.46 5.25 -12.47
CA SER A 37 5.07 5.09 -13.81
C SER A 37 6.31 5.97 -14.05
N PRO A 38 6.40 7.22 -13.55
CA PRO A 38 7.62 8.01 -13.70
C PRO A 38 8.84 7.42 -12.97
N VAL A 39 8.59 6.70 -11.87
CA VAL A 39 9.65 6.10 -11.04
C VAL A 39 10.18 4.81 -11.69
N VAL A 40 9.27 3.96 -12.18
CA VAL A 40 9.63 2.63 -12.72
C VAL A 40 9.79 2.60 -14.24
N GLY A 41 9.57 3.72 -14.92
CA GLY A 41 9.62 3.81 -16.39
C GLY A 41 8.53 2.99 -17.07
N GLY A 42 7.39 2.75 -16.38
CA GLY A 42 6.30 1.93 -16.90
C GLY A 42 5.39 2.69 -17.85
N LEU A 43 4.93 2.01 -18.91
CA LEU A 43 3.92 2.52 -19.83
C LEU A 43 2.67 1.63 -19.80
N PRO A 44 1.48 2.18 -20.10
CA PRO A 44 0.29 1.38 -20.29
C PRO A 44 0.40 0.51 -21.54
N TYR A 45 -0.37 -0.56 -21.59
CA TYR A 45 -0.54 -1.36 -22.80
C TYR A 45 -1.40 -0.65 -23.86
N ALA A 46 -1.57 -1.27 -25.02
CA ALA A 46 -2.32 -0.69 -26.15
C ALA A 46 -3.79 -0.34 -25.82
N ASP A 47 -4.38 -0.98 -24.82
CA ASP A 47 -5.73 -0.68 -24.32
C ASP A 47 -5.77 0.45 -23.26
N GLY A 48 -4.63 1.11 -23.01
CA GLY A 48 -4.49 2.20 -22.04
C GLY A 48 -4.38 1.74 -20.59
N ARG A 49 -4.35 0.46 -20.27
CA ARG A 49 -4.25 -0.07 -18.90
C ARG A 49 -2.84 -0.51 -18.55
N TYR A 50 -2.49 -0.37 -17.29
CA TYR A 50 -1.29 -0.95 -16.71
C TYR A 50 -1.53 -2.42 -16.34
N GLY A 51 -0.46 -3.23 -16.40
CA GLY A 51 -0.52 -4.63 -16.04
C GLY A 51 -1.02 -4.87 -14.62
N ALA A 52 -1.93 -5.82 -14.46
CA ALA A 52 -2.56 -6.19 -13.19
C ALA A 52 -2.10 -7.56 -12.65
N ALA A 53 -1.05 -8.16 -13.22
CA ALA A 53 -0.53 -9.44 -12.75
C ALA A 53 -0.21 -9.46 -11.24
N PRO A 54 0.33 -8.38 -10.62
CA PRO A 54 0.56 -8.34 -9.18
C PRO A 54 -0.73 -8.39 -8.32
N LEU A 55 -1.91 -8.20 -8.90
CA LEU A 55 -3.19 -8.38 -8.19
C LEU A 55 -3.67 -9.84 -8.17
N GLN A 56 -3.14 -10.72 -9.04
CA GLN A 56 -3.59 -12.10 -9.14
C GLN A 56 -3.49 -12.91 -7.83
N PRO A 57 -2.49 -12.68 -6.94
CA PRO A 57 -2.44 -13.36 -5.65
C PRO A 57 -3.51 -12.90 -4.64
N PHE A 58 -4.36 -11.92 -4.99
CA PHE A 58 -5.33 -11.32 -4.06
C PHE A 58 -6.78 -11.51 -4.53
N PRO A 59 -7.72 -11.90 -3.62
CA PRO A 59 -7.46 -12.37 -2.26
C PRO A 59 -6.94 -13.81 -2.23
N SER A 60 -6.20 -14.15 -1.17
CA SER A 60 -5.73 -15.52 -0.94
C SER A 60 -5.49 -15.75 0.55
N PRO A 61 -5.23 -16.99 1.02
CA PRO A 61 -4.82 -17.24 2.39
C PRO A 61 -3.53 -16.49 2.79
N ASP A 62 -2.67 -16.17 1.80
CA ASP A 62 -1.41 -15.42 2.00
C ASP A 62 -1.53 -13.92 1.72
N GLY A 63 -2.69 -13.44 1.23
CA GLY A 63 -2.85 -12.04 0.87
C GLY A 63 -4.25 -11.48 1.02
N THR A 64 -4.32 -10.25 1.54
CA THR A 64 -5.57 -9.51 1.74
C THR A 64 -5.44 -8.05 1.30
N GLY A 65 -6.55 -7.32 1.33
CA GLY A 65 -6.57 -5.90 1.00
C GLY A 65 -7.49 -5.10 1.92
N TYR A 66 -7.21 -3.81 1.99
CA TYR A 66 -7.99 -2.80 2.72
C TYR A 66 -8.26 -1.60 1.84
N LEU A 67 -9.44 -1.03 1.98
CA LEU A 67 -9.85 0.21 1.34
C LEU A 67 -10.11 1.28 2.40
N ALA A 68 -9.63 2.49 2.16
CA ALA A 68 -10.04 3.69 2.88
C ALA A 68 -11.19 4.34 2.12
N TRP A 69 -12.31 4.56 2.79
CA TRP A 69 -13.54 5.13 2.25
C TRP A 69 -13.86 6.46 2.91
N ARG A 70 -14.43 7.39 2.19
CA ARG A 70 -15.02 8.61 2.75
C ARG A 70 -16.21 9.08 1.90
N PRO A 71 -17.15 9.87 2.47
CA PRO A 71 -18.21 10.46 1.66
C PRO A 71 -17.66 11.31 0.52
N HIS A 72 -18.17 11.07 -0.69
CA HIS A 72 -17.83 11.88 -1.86
C HIS A 72 -18.43 13.27 -1.72
N PRO A 73 -17.67 14.37 -1.94
CA PRO A 73 -18.13 15.72 -1.61
C PRO A 73 -19.36 16.17 -2.38
N ASN A 74 -19.58 15.62 -3.59
CA ASN A 74 -20.71 16.05 -4.44
C ASN A 74 -21.92 15.11 -4.35
N THR A 75 -21.73 13.82 -4.02
CA THR A 75 -22.82 12.83 -4.02
C THR A 75 -23.20 12.34 -2.63
N GLY A 76 -22.29 12.49 -1.65
CA GLY A 76 -22.44 11.91 -0.31
C GLY A 76 -22.24 10.39 -0.24
N GLU A 77 -22.12 9.72 -1.37
CA GLU A 77 -21.83 8.27 -1.43
C GLU A 77 -20.41 7.94 -1.00
N ASP A 78 -20.19 6.73 -0.51
CA ASP A 78 -18.85 6.27 -0.15
C ASP A 78 -17.93 6.23 -1.38
N ALA A 79 -16.82 6.96 -1.31
CA ALA A 79 -15.78 6.99 -2.34
C ALA A 79 -14.49 6.34 -1.81
N PRO A 80 -13.86 5.43 -2.58
CA PRO A 80 -12.58 4.84 -2.20
C PRO A 80 -11.47 5.86 -2.41
N VAL A 81 -10.73 6.18 -1.35
CA VAL A 81 -9.70 7.23 -1.35
C VAL A 81 -8.29 6.71 -1.06
N GLY A 82 -8.16 5.42 -0.86
CA GLY A 82 -6.87 4.76 -0.68
C GLY A 82 -7.02 3.26 -0.59
N PHE A 83 -5.94 2.53 -0.82
CA PHE A 83 -5.89 1.09 -0.61
C PHE A 83 -4.52 0.62 -0.12
N VAL A 84 -4.53 -0.53 0.54
CA VAL A 84 -3.34 -1.28 0.95
C VAL A 84 -3.55 -2.73 0.56
N LEU A 85 -2.55 -3.35 -0.06
CA LEU A 85 -2.48 -4.80 -0.23
C LEU A 85 -1.40 -5.36 0.69
N VAL A 86 -1.76 -6.38 1.44
CA VAL A 86 -0.89 -7.07 2.39
C VAL A 86 -0.68 -8.49 1.91
N GLY A 87 0.56 -8.88 1.69
CA GLY A 87 0.99 -10.24 1.39
C GLY A 87 1.77 -10.87 2.53
N GLY A 88 2.16 -12.14 2.38
CA GLY A 88 2.99 -12.85 3.34
C GLY A 88 2.26 -13.21 4.64
N LEU A 89 0.92 -13.30 4.63
CA LEU A 89 0.13 -13.60 5.82
C LEU A 89 0.36 -15.05 6.33
N ALA A 90 0.69 -15.95 5.43
CA ALA A 90 1.06 -17.34 5.74
C ALA A 90 2.57 -17.56 5.83
N SER A 91 3.35 -16.50 5.67
CA SER A 91 4.82 -16.52 5.67
C SER A 91 5.38 -16.00 7.01
N ASP A 92 6.69 -16.11 7.19
CA ASP A 92 7.38 -15.61 8.38
C ASP A 92 7.32 -14.09 8.50
N ARG A 93 7.09 -13.39 7.39
CA ARG A 93 7.11 -11.93 7.32
C ARG A 93 5.97 -11.40 6.43
N ARG A 94 5.23 -10.40 6.94
CA ARG A 94 4.19 -9.69 6.18
C ARG A 94 4.84 -8.67 5.26
N THR A 95 4.19 -8.41 4.13
CA THR A 95 4.68 -7.42 3.16
C THR A 95 3.59 -6.42 2.81
N VAL A 96 3.99 -5.18 2.58
CA VAL A 96 3.11 -4.20 1.91
C VAL A 96 3.34 -4.36 0.40
N ALA A 97 2.43 -5.07 -0.26
CA ALA A 97 2.52 -5.35 -1.68
C ALA A 97 2.16 -4.13 -2.55
N ALA A 98 1.25 -3.30 -2.08
CA ALA A 98 0.90 -2.02 -2.70
C ALA A 98 0.26 -1.08 -1.68
N PHE A 99 0.47 0.22 -1.87
CA PHE A 99 -0.08 1.28 -1.03
C PHE A 99 -0.35 2.53 -1.87
N TRP A 100 -1.55 3.08 -1.78
CA TRP A 100 -1.90 4.27 -2.51
C TRP A 100 -2.94 5.12 -1.77
N ILE A 101 -2.79 6.44 -1.86
CA ILE A 101 -3.74 7.44 -1.37
C ILE A 101 -4.07 8.38 -2.51
N ALA A 102 -5.35 8.70 -2.67
CA ALA A 102 -5.85 9.65 -3.65
C ALA A 102 -5.10 11.00 -3.53
N PRO A 103 -4.60 11.57 -4.63
CA PRO A 103 -3.76 12.78 -4.62
C PRO A 103 -4.31 13.94 -3.76
N PRO A 104 -5.63 14.25 -3.79
CA PRO A 104 -6.17 15.35 -2.99
C PRO A 104 -6.07 15.15 -1.48
N LEU A 105 -5.90 13.90 -1.02
CA LEU A 105 -5.83 13.55 0.42
C LEU A 105 -4.40 13.24 0.89
N ARG A 106 -3.41 13.39 0.03
CA ARG A 106 -2.01 13.27 0.44
C ARG A 106 -1.63 14.41 1.37
N ARG A 107 -0.71 14.15 2.29
CA ARG A 107 -0.25 15.10 3.33
C ARG A 107 -1.32 15.54 4.35
N SER A 108 -2.46 14.86 4.39
CA SER A 108 -3.52 15.07 5.40
C SER A 108 -3.36 14.21 6.67
N GLY A 109 -2.31 13.39 6.75
CA GLY A 109 -2.17 12.36 7.79
C GLY A 109 -2.86 11.04 7.48
N LEU A 110 -3.76 11.00 6.48
CA LEU A 110 -4.51 9.79 6.11
C LEU A 110 -3.60 8.60 5.78
N GLY A 111 -2.55 8.81 4.97
CA GLY A 111 -1.65 7.73 4.59
C GLY A 111 -0.93 7.10 5.79
N THR A 112 -0.44 7.91 6.71
CA THR A 112 0.23 7.41 7.93
C THR A 112 -0.75 6.63 8.80
N ALA A 113 -1.94 7.16 9.05
CA ALA A 113 -2.95 6.49 9.86
C ALA A 113 -3.42 5.17 9.21
N LEU A 114 -3.62 5.16 7.89
CA LEU A 114 -3.96 3.94 7.14
C LEU A 114 -2.86 2.87 7.27
N ALA A 115 -1.60 3.25 7.07
CA ALA A 115 -0.47 2.32 7.19
C ALA A 115 -0.38 1.74 8.61
N LEU A 116 -0.42 2.57 9.64
CA LEU A 116 -0.34 2.13 11.04
C LEU A 116 -1.50 1.20 11.41
N ALA A 117 -2.74 1.55 11.03
CA ALA A 117 -3.90 0.71 11.31
C ALA A 117 -3.81 -0.68 10.65
N VAL A 118 -3.20 -0.79 9.47
CA VAL A 118 -2.99 -2.07 8.80
C VAL A 118 -1.85 -2.85 9.43
N LEU A 119 -0.73 -2.20 9.78
CA LEU A 119 0.38 -2.87 10.48
C LEU A 119 -0.07 -3.45 11.82
N GLU A 120 -0.87 -2.72 12.59
CA GLU A 120 -1.43 -3.16 13.88
C GLU A 120 -2.37 -4.36 13.74
N ARG A 121 -3.15 -4.45 12.65
CA ARG A 121 -4.05 -5.58 12.37
C ARG A 121 -3.34 -6.90 12.09
N HIS A 122 -2.09 -6.84 11.68
CA HIS A 122 -1.29 -8.02 11.31
C HIS A 122 0.00 -8.07 12.15
N PRO A 123 -0.08 -8.41 13.44
CA PRO A 123 1.09 -8.44 14.31
C PRO A 123 2.15 -9.44 13.82
N GLY A 124 3.43 -9.11 14.07
CA GLY A 124 4.61 -9.91 13.71
C GLY A 124 5.56 -9.16 12.77
N PRO A 125 6.58 -9.84 12.21
CA PRO A 125 7.59 -9.21 11.39
C PRO A 125 7.03 -8.65 10.07
N TRP A 126 7.52 -7.48 9.67
CA TRP A 126 7.15 -6.81 8.44
C TRP A 126 8.34 -6.54 7.51
N GLU A 127 8.06 -6.54 6.22
CA GLU A 127 8.95 -6.06 5.18
C GLU A 127 8.21 -5.08 4.27
N ILE A 128 8.78 -3.89 4.04
CA ILE A 128 8.19 -2.82 3.24
C ILE A 128 9.23 -2.40 2.21
N GLY A 129 8.95 -2.69 0.93
CA GLY A 129 9.81 -2.34 -0.18
C GLY A 129 9.42 -1.00 -0.82
N PHE A 130 10.42 -0.23 -1.29
CA PHE A 130 10.21 0.95 -2.13
C PHE A 130 11.41 1.18 -3.06
N GLN A 131 11.16 1.85 -4.18
CA GLN A 131 12.16 2.13 -5.20
C GLN A 131 13.14 3.21 -4.75
N HIS A 132 14.41 3.09 -5.12
CA HIS A 132 15.45 4.10 -4.89
C HIS A 132 15.02 5.49 -5.42
N ASP A 133 14.50 5.53 -6.63
CA ASP A 133 14.09 6.77 -7.30
C ASP A 133 12.72 7.30 -6.82
N ASN A 134 12.23 6.81 -5.67
CA ASN A 134 11.00 7.28 -5.02
C ASN A 134 11.28 7.87 -3.62
N PRO A 135 11.95 9.03 -3.52
CA PRO A 135 12.34 9.61 -2.23
C PRO A 135 11.14 9.96 -1.35
N SER A 136 9.98 10.23 -1.95
CA SER A 136 8.76 10.51 -1.20
C SER A 136 8.23 9.27 -0.48
N ALA A 137 8.28 8.09 -1.12
CA ALA A 137 7.95 6.82 -0.50
C ALA A 137 8.96 6.47 0.59
N GLY A 138 10.26 6.64 0.34
CA GLY A 138 11.30 6.40 1.33
C GLY A 138 11.11 7.25 2.59
N ALA A 139 10.89 8.56 2.44
CA ALA A 139 10.63 9.45 3.58
C ALA A 139 9.31 9.09 4.32
N PHE A 140 8.29 8.65 3.59
CA PHE A 140 7.03 8.20 4.17
C PHE A 140 7.21 6.91 4.98
N TRP A 141 7.80 5.87 4.39
CA TRP A 141 7.92 4.57 5.03
C TRP A 141 8.87 4.57 6.23
N ARG A 142 9.95 5.37 6.22
CA ARG A 142 10.81 5.54 7.40
C ARG A 142 10.05 6.14 8.57
N ARG A 143 9.20 7.17 8.35
CA ARG A 143 8.35 7.73 9.42
C ARG A 143 7.30 6.74 9.93
N VAL A 144 6.70 5.95 9.04
CA VAL A 144 5.76 4.88 9.44
C VAL A 144 6.49 3.82 10.26
N ALA A 145 7.69 3.40 9.85
CA ALA A 145 8.50 2.43 10.58
C ALA A 145 8.89 2.91 11.99
N ASP A 146 9.32 4.17 12.11
CA ASP A 146 9.61 4.77 13.42
C ASP A 146 8.38 4.79 14.33
N ALA A 147 7.21 5.10 13.77
CA ALA A 147 5.97 5.15 14.54
C ALA A 147 5.45 3.75 14.92
N ALA A 148 5.58 2.77 14.02
CA ALA A 148 5.06 1.41 14.23
C ALA A 148 6.01 0.53 15.06
N PHE A 149 7.31 0.60 14.81
CA PHE A 149 8.30 -0.32 15.36
C PHE A 149 9.23 0.36 16.39
N GLY A 150 9.18 1.68 16.49
CA GLY A 150 10.08 2.47 17.33
C GLY A 150 11.43 2.75 16.65
N SER A 151 12.11 3.81 17.13
CA SER A 151 13.47 4.13 16.69
C SER A 151 14.43 3.03 17.10
N GLY A 152 15.04 2.35 16.11
CA GLY A 152 15.89 1.17 16.33
C GLY A 152 15.14 -0.17 16.34
N GLY A 153 13.82 -0.20 16.16
CA GLY A 153 13.03 -1.43 16.01
C GLY A 153 12.96 -1.96 14.57
N TRP A 154 13.73 -1.38 13.66
CA TRP A 154 13.78 -1.77 12.24
C TRP A 154 15.16 -1.48 11.63
N VAL A 155 15.42 -2.11 10.49
CA VAL A 155 16.62 -1.88 9.67
C VAL A 155 16.20 -1.62 8.22
N GLU A 156 17.03 -0.88 7.48
CA GLU A 156 16.88 -0.68 6.05
C GLU A 156 18.05 -1.35 5.32
N THR A 157 17.72 -2.08 4.25
CA THR A 157 18.69 -2.72 3.35
C THR A 157 18.40 -2.34 1.92
N GLU A 158 19.41 -2.47 1.06
CA GLU A 158 19.28 -2.29 -0.38
C GLU A 158 19.48 -3.62 -1.08
N GLU A 159 18.62 -3.95 -2.05
CA GLU A 159 18.68 -5.19 -2.80
C GLU A 159 18.58 -4.93 -4.31
N PRO A 160 19.43 -5.58 -5.13
CA PRO A 160 19.35 -5.45 -6.58
C PRO A 160 17.98 -5.84 -7.11
N VAL A 161 17.46 -5.06 -8.06
CA VAL A 161 16.19 -5.38 -8.72
C VAL A 161 16.38 -6.61 -9.62
N PRO A 162 15.65 -7.71 -9.38
CA PRO A 162 15.80 -8.94 -10.17
C PRO A 162 15.63 -8.70 -11.67
N GLY A 163 16.58 -9.20 -12.47
CA GLY A 163 16.56 -9.05 -13.93
C GLY A 163 16.83 -7.64 -14.46
N ARG A 164 17.16 -6.66 -13.60
CA ARG A 164 17.41 -5.27 -13.98
C ARG A 164 18.69 -4.69 -13.35
N PRO A 165 19.87 -5.25 -13.65
CA PRO A 165 21.13 -4.89 -12.99
C PRO A 165 21.62 -3.45 -13.24
N HIS A 166 21.00 -2.74 -14.18
CA HIS A 166 21.35 -1.37 -14.55
C HIS A 166 20.46 -0.30 -13.87
N VAL A 167 19.46 -0.72 -13.07
CA VAL A 167 18.68 0.22 -12.25
C VAL A 167 19.21 0.21 -10.81
N PRO A 168 19.05 1.32 -10.06
CA PRO A 168 19.40 1.36 -8.65
C PRO A 168 18.68 0.26 -7.86
N PRO A 169 19.28 -0.24 -6.75
CA PRO A 169 18.64 -1.25 -5.91
C PRO A 169 17.37 -0.71 -5.26
N ASP A 170 16.38 -1.57 -5.04
CA ASP A 170 15.22 -1.24 -4.20
C ASP A 170 15.63 -1.25 -2.72
N HIS A 171 14.93 -0.45 -1.93
CA HIS A 171 15.09 -0.38 -0.47
C HIS A 171 14.05 -1.24 0.23
N PHE A 172 14.45 -1.89 1.32
CA PHE A 172 13.58 -2.70 2.16
C PHE A 172 13.73 -2.32 3.63
N ILE A 173 12.63 -1.87 4.22
CA ILE A 173 12.52 -1.70 5.68
C ILE A 173 12.03 -3.03 6.26
N ARG A 174 12.76 -3.55 7.27
CA ARG A 174 12.40 -4.79 7.97
C ARG A 174 12.30 -4.52 9.46
N SER A 175 11.14 -4.86 10.06
CA SER A 175 11.02 -4.83 11.51
C SER A 175 11.89 -5.92 12.15
N LEU A 176 12.41 -5.65 13.35
CA LEU A 176 13.29 -6.56 14.10
C LEU A 176 12.50 -7.53 15.01
N ALA A 177 11.21 -7.27 15.22
CA ALA A 177 10.29 -8.08 16.02
C ALA A 177 8.98 -8.30 15.27
#